data_71ed21ce7986f6bc3fb69ba8bcc23a3f
#
_entry.id   71ed21ce7986f6bc3fb69ba8bcc23a3f
#
_cell.length_a   1.000
_cell.length_b   1.000
_cell.length_c   1.000
_cell.angle_alpha   90.00
_cell.angle_beta   90.00
_cell.angle_gamma   90.00
#
_symmetry.space_group_name_H-M   'P 1'
#
loop_
_entity.id
_entity.type
_entity.pdbx_description
1 polymer ?
#
loop_
_entity_poly.entity_id
_entity_poly.type
_entity_poly.pdbx_seq_one_letter_code
_entity_poly.pdbx_strand_id
1 'polypeptide(L)'
;MSALPRGPVAGHEPVRRRRGARAPALALAACLLAGLWSGTLAAQQSLDQEYTRLIREYTTEDFFLTPYVDHLPASATVPTPLEHHGYIVGAPEELTYPADVADYMRAVAAASPRVEVFTIGESEEGREMIAVVVADEATIRALDVEKESLARLADPRTLSPDEAEALIGTTKPIYYATGAIHSGETGSPEMLMELVYRLAVSEEPFIQEIRDGLVFMATPVVEVDGRAKEVDVAMAPRRNPDGVNPRGLLYWGKYVSHDNNRDNIGLSLALSRNILGAFLEYHPTVMHDLHESASYLYTSTGRGPYNAWVDPVVINEWARLAYKEVQDMTALGVPGIYTHNYYDGWAPNYMFWIANMRNAIGRFYETQG
;
A
#
# COMPACT_ATOMS: atom_id res chain seq x y z
N MET A 1 -11.12 17.90 -51.97
CA MET A 1 -11.64 19.23 -52.37
C MET A 1 -13.13 19.15 -52.36
N SER A 2 -13.81 19.69 -51.36
CA SER A 2 -15.18 20.21 -51.41
C SER A 2 -15.43 20.91 -50.11
N ALA A 3 -15.69 22.20 -50.17
CA ALA A 3 -15.89 23.10 -49.04
C ALA A 3 -17.35 23.05 -48.59
N LEU A 4 -17.56 23.01 -47.27
CA LEU A 4 -18.88 23.20 -46.66
C LEU A 4 -19.08 24.69 -46.30
N PRO A 5 -20.29 25.27 -46.42
CA PRO A 5 -20.57 26.67 -46.24
C PRO A 5 -20.76 27.04 -44.76
N ARG A 6 -20.29 28.25 -44.40
CA ARG A 6 -20.50 28.90 -43.10
C ARG A 6 -21.87 29.53 -43.02
N GLY A 7 -22.65 29.22 -41.99
CA GLY A 7 -23.90 29.92 -41.66
C GLY A 7 -23.64 31.11 -40.70
N PRO A 8 -24.56 32.10 -40.63
CA PRO A 8 -24.30 33.41 -40.01
C PRO A 8 -24.41 33.45 -38.50
N VAL A 9 -23.61 34.33 -37.89
CA VAL A 9 -23.52 34.63 -36.45
C VAL A 9 -24.71 35.56 -36.11
N ALA A 10 -25.53 35.18 -35.14
CA ALA A 10 -26.61 36.01 -34.58
C ALA A 10 -26.04 36.98 -33.51
N GLY A 11 -26.42 38.25 -33.62
CA GLY A 11 -25.96 39.31 -32.78
C GLY A 11 -26.61 39.33 -31.39
N HIS A 12 -25.83 39.80 -30.44
CA HIS A 12 -26.27 40.07 -29.05
C HIS A 12 -26.89 41.45 -28.96
N GLU A 13 -28.15 41.54 -28.48
CA GLU A 13 -28.74 42.78 -28.01
C GLU A 13 -28.48 43.01 -26.50
N PRO A 14 -28.30 44.27 -26.05
CA PRO A 14 -27.98 44.55 -24.67
C PRO A 14 -29.25 44.72 -23.79
N VAL A 15 -29.25 44.05 -22.64
CA VAL A 15 -30.30 44.14 -21.62
C VAL A 15 -30.25 45.48 -20.89
N ARG A 16 -31.35 46.25 -20.98
CA ARG A 16 -31.62 47.54 -20.29
C ARG A 16 -31.76 47.34 -18.77
N ARG A 17 -30.93 48.07 -18.01
CA ARG A 17 -31.10 48.30 -16.57
C ARG A 17 -32.33 49.16 -16.30
N ARG A 18 -33.31 48.70 -15.48
CA ARG A 18 -34.30 49.53 -14.81
C ARG A 18 -33.83 49.95 -13.42
N ARG A 19 -33.81 51.25 -13.17
CA ARG A 19 -33.59 51.86 -11.85
C ARG A 19 -34.98 52.05 -11.17
N GLY A 20 -34.97 51.85 -9.85
CA GLY A 20 -35.79 52.67 -8.94
C GLY A 20 -36.87 51.96 -8.16
N ALA A 21 -36.67 51.84 -6.83
CA ALA A 21 -37.57 52.44 -5.85
C ALA A 21 -36.97 52.27 -4.43
N ARG A 22 -37.13 53.37 -3.68
CA ARG A 22 -36.56 53.58 -2.33
C ARG A 22 -37.36 52.87 -1.24
N ALA A 23 -36.69 52.68 -0.11
CA ALA A 23 -37.01 52.10 1.19
C ALA A 23 -38.32 52.57 1.86
N PRO A 24 -38.73 51.89 2.97
CA PRO A 24 -38.33 52.44 4.26
C PRO A 24 -37.77 51.45 5.27
N ALA A 25 -37.02 52.04 6.20
CA ALA A 25 -36.36 51.42 7.32
C ALA A 25 -37.39 50.85 8.33
N LEU A 26 -37.17 49.65 8.79
CA LEU A 26 -37.71 49.13 10.04
C LEU A 26 -36.55 48.49 10.82
N ALA A 27 -36.23 49.16 11.93
CA ALA A 27 -35.35 48.66 12.94
C ALA A 27 -36.00 47.44 13.60
N LEU A 28 -35.36 46.28 13.56
CA LEU A 28 -35.71 45.16 14.40
C LEU A 28 -34.44 44.66 15.11
N ALA A 29 -34.60 44.54 16.42
CA ALA A 29 -33.62 44.15 17.41
C ALA A 29 -32.85 42.87 17.00
N ALA A 30 -31.54 42.96 16.91
CA ALA A 30 -30.64 41.82 16.82
C ALA A 30 -30.58 41.15 18.19
N CYS A 31 -31.33 40.08 18.41
CA CYS A 31 -31.08 39.11 19.45
C CYS A 31 -29.77 38.38 19.07
N LEU A 32 -28.74 38.68 19.80
CA LEU A 32 -27.47 37.93 19.86
C LEU A 32 -27.78 36.50 20.36
N LEU A 33 -28.09 35.59 19.47
CA LEU A 33 -27.90 34.18 19.67
C LEU A 33 -26.47 33.84 19.10
N ALA A 34 -25.47 34.18 19.88
CA ALA A 34 -24.15 33.53 19.76
C ALA A 34 -24.33 32.08 20.17
N GLY A 35 -24.78 31.26 19.23
CA GLY A 35 -24.66 29.83 19.32
C GLY A 35 -23.16 29.54 19.42
N LEU A 36 -22.71 29.18 20.60
CA LEU A 36 -21.42 28.54 20.85
C LEU A 36 -21.41 27.24 20.00
N TRP A 37 -20.97 27.34 18.76
CA TRP A 37 -20.39 26.21 18.08
C TRP A 37 -19.05 25.95 18.79
N SER A 38 -19.14 25.21 19.88
CA SER A 38 -17.99 24.48 20.41
C SER A 38 -17.71 23.35 19.43
N GLY A 39 -17.28 23.69 18.22
CA GLY A 39 -16.47 22.76 17.45
C GLY A 39 -15.24 22.52 18.31
N THR A 40 -15.16 21.38 18.95
CA THR A 40 -13.89 20.86 19.46
C THR A 40 -12.96 20.87 18.26
N LEU A 41 -12.06 21.85 18.18
CA LEU A 41 -10.86 21.73 17.38
C LEU A 41 -10.22 20.43 17.89
N ALA A 42 -10.36 19.34 17.13
CA ALA A 42 -9.57 18.15 17.39
C ALA A 42 -8.13 18.66 17.47
N ALA A 43 -7.50 18.52 18.62
CA ALA A 43 -6.11 18.92 18.79
C ALA A 43 -5.35 18.17 17.68
N GLN A 44 -4.63 18.91 16.84
CA GLN A 44 -3.81 18.29 15.81
C GLN A 44 -2.86 17.31 16.50
N GLN A 45 -2.81 16.07 16.01
CA GLN A 45 -1.93 15.03 16.56
C GLN A 45 -0.50 15.55 16.57
N SER A 46 0.19 15.35 17.68
CA SER A 46 1.61 15.71 17.78
C SER A 46 2.47 14.85 16.85
N LEU A 47 3.56 15.43 16.38
CA LEU A 47 4.55 14.73 15.54
C LEU A 47 5.69 14.20 16.42
N ASP A 48 6.26 13.07 16.05
CA ASP A 48 7.57 12.66 16.51
C ASP A 48 8.62 13.57 15.85
N GLN A 49 9.16 14.50 16.62
CA GLN A 49 10.04 15.55 16.11
C GLN A 49 11.38 14.99 15.64
N GLU A 50 11.92 14.00 16.35
CA GLU A 50 13.21 13.42 16.00
C GLU A 50 13.10 12.53 14.76
N TYR A 51 12.10 11.67 14.69
CA TYR A 51 11.85 10.85 13.53
C TYR A 51 11.57 11.72 12.28
N THR A 52 10.73 12.75 12.44
CA THR A 52 10.41 13.71 11.38
C THR A 52 11.66 14.46 10.87
N ARG A 53 12.56 14.84 11.77
CA ARG A 53 13.85 15.46 11.41
C ARG A 53 14.70 14.49 10.59
N LEU A 54 14.81 13.24 11.02
CA LEU A 54 15.60 12.21 10.34
C LEU A 54 15.02 11.84 8.96
N ILE A 55 13.68 11.80 8.80
CA ILE A 55 13.05 11.64 7.47
C ILE A 55 13.61 12.69 6.51
N ARG A 56 13.61 13.97 6.92
CA ARG A 56 14.10 15.07 6.06
C ARG A 56 15.60 15.04 5.82
N GLU A 57 16.35 14.58 6.80
CA GLU A 57 17.81 14.49 6.69
C GLU A 57 18.25 13.37 5.72
N TYR A 58 17.55 12.24 5.73
CA TYR A 58 17.93 11.08 4.92
C TYR A 58 17.23 11.01 3.56
N THR A 59 16.20 11.84 3.34
CA THR A 59 15.56 11.94 2.02
C THR A 59 16.51 12.62 1.04
N THR A 60 16.79 11.93 -0.06
CA THR A 60 17.80 12.35 -1.04
C THR A 60 17.36 13.51 -1.94
N GLU A 61 16.05 13.63 -2.19
CA GLU A 61 15.47 14.63 -3.08
C GLU A 61 14.16 15.18 -2.48
N ASP A 62 14.01 16.50 -2.44
CA ASP A 62 12.86 17.17 -1.83
C ASP A 62 11.50 16.74 -2.39
N PHE A 63 11.43 16.33 -3.66
CA PHE A 63 10.18 15.89 -4.28
C PHE A 63 9.65 14.56 -3.75
N PHE A 64 10.44 13.81 -2.98
CA PHE A 64 9.95 12.63 -2.25
C PHE A 64 9.23 13.00 -0.94
N LEU A 65 9.46 14.21 -0.40
CA LEU A 65 8.81 14.67 0.82
C LEU A 65 7.37 15.15 0.55
N THR A 66 6.50 14.22 0.19
CA THR A 66 5.08 14.53 0.04
C THR A 66 4.41 14.70 1.41
N PRO A 67 3.26 15.40 1.52
CA PRO A 67 2.55 15.55 2.79
C PRO A 67 2.20 14.24 3.51
N TYR A 68 2.22 13.11 2.82
CA TYR A 68 1.93 11.80 3.40
C TYR A 68 3.14 11.14 4.08
N VAL A 69 4.36 11.60 3.78
CA VAL A 69 5.60 10.93 4.24
C VAL A 69 6.65 11.88 4.82
N ASP A 70 6.45 13.20 4.79
CA ASP A 70 7.41 14.20 5.25
C ASP A 70 7.50 14.35 6.78
N HIS A 71 6.71 13.59 7.51
CA HIS A 71 6.64 13.59 8.96
C HIS A 71 6.17 12.24 9.51
N LEU A 72 6.35 12.01 10.81
CA LEU A 72 5.77 10.85 11.50
C LEU A 72 4.86 11.32 12.66
N PRO A 73 3.62 10.82 12.79
CA PRO A 73 2.77 11.10 13.93
C PRO A 73 3.35 10.46 15.20
N ALA A 74 3.30 11.17 16.33
CA ALA A 74 3.71 10.64 17.61
C ALA A 74 2.63 9.74 18.23
N SER A 75 3.06 8.71 18.96
CA SER A 75 2.22 7.89 19.82
C SER A 75 2.81 7.83 21.22
N ALA A 76 1.96 7.73 22.23
CA ALA A 76 2.40 7.50 23.60
C ALA A 76 2.54 6.01 23.96
N THR A 77 2.04 5.13 23.10
CA THR A 77 1.93 3.69 23.39
C THR A 77 2.57 2.80 22.32
N VAL A 78 2.44 3.16 21.05
CA VAL A 78 2.97 2.38 19.93
C VAL A 78 4.39 2.85 19.65
N PRO A 79 5.40 1.96 19.71
CA PRO A 79 6.78 2.35 19.47
C PRO A 79 7.01 2.65 17.98
N THR A 80 7.76 3.72 17.70
CA THR A 80 8.27 3.99 16.35
C THR A 80 9.37 2.99 15.97
N PRO A 81 9.72 2.83 14.67
CA PRO A 81 10.92 2.07 14.29
C PRO A 81 12.18 2.57 15.00
N LEU A 82 12.34 3.89 15.19
CA LEU A 82 13.47 4.49 15.89
C LEU A 82 13.54 4.04 17.35
N GLU A 83 12.41 4.05 18.06
CA GLU A 83 12.35 3.61 19.48
C GLU A 83 12.62 2.12 19.63
N HIS A 84 12.23 1.30 18.63
CA HIS A 84 12.37 -0.14 18.68
C HIS A 84 13.76 -0.63 18.21
N HIS A 85 14.25 -0.12 17.07
CA HIS A 85 15.49 -0.57 16.42
C HIS A 85 16.69 0.34 16.72
N GLY A 86 16.47 1.59 17.15
CA GLY A 86 17.52 2.61 17.30
C GLY A 86 17.85 3.38 16.03
N TYR A 87 17.13 3.11 14.92
CA TYR A 87 17.23 3.83 13.65
C TYR A 87 15.86 3.94 12.97
N ILE A 88 15.70 4.93 12.09
CA ILE A 88 14.50 5.03 11.27
C ILE A 88 14.60 4.11 10.05
N VAL A 89 13.46 3.74 9.47
CA VAL A 89 13.47 2.99 8.20
C VAL A 89 14.17 3.82 7.11
N GLY A 90 14.97 3.15 6.28
CA GLY A 90 15.75 3.82 5.24
C GLY A 90 16.95 4.62 5.75
N ALA A 91 17.34 4.46 7.03
CA ALA A 91 18.57 5.07 7.54
C ALA A 91 19.79 4.56 6.76
N PRO A 92 20.77 5.43 6.42
CA PRO A 92 21.94 5.03 5.69
C PRO A 92 22.68 3.87 6.37
N GLU A 93 23.06 2.88 5.58
CA GLU A 93 23.81 1.70 6.02
C GLU A 93 23.09 0.78 7.04
N GLU A 94 21.78 0.95 7.25
CA GLU A 94 20.95 0.09 8.11
C GLU A 94 19.99 -0.75 7.26
N LEU A 95 19.93 -2.04 7.55
CA LEU A 95 18.94 -2.98 7.02
C LEU A 95 18.46 -3.89 8.13
N THR A 96 17.15 -4.12 8.18
CA THR A 96 16.50 -4.87 9.25
C THR A 96 16.41 -6.36 8.91
N TYR A 97 16.81 -7.23 9.84
CA TYR A 97 16.64 -8.68 9.71
C TYR A 97 15.16 -9.08 9.71
N PRO A 98 14.76 -10.16 9.02
CA PRO A 98 13.38 -10.64 9.04
C PRO A 98 12.81 -10.89 10.43
N ALA A 99 13.63 -11.41 11.35
CA ALA A 99 13.22 -11.63 12.72
C ALA A 99 12.92 -10.30 13.45
N ASP A 100 13.76 -9.28 13.25
CA ASP A 100 13.59 -7.96 13.85
C ASP A 100 12.38 -7.22 13.24
N VAL A 101 12.12 -7.39 11.93
CA VAL A 101 10.87 -6.92 11.31
C VAL A 101 9.65 -7.57 11.97
N ALA A 102 9.68 -8.89 12.18
CA ALA A 102 8.59 -9.61 12.82
C ALA A 102 8.39 -9.19 14.28
N ASP A 103 9.47 -8.99 15.02
CA ASP A 103 9.41 -8.52 16.40
C ASP A 103 8.84 -7.10 16.50
N TYR A 104 9.23 -6.21 15.59
CA TYR A 104 8.64 -4.87 15.51
C TYR A 104 7.15 -4.91 15.23
N MET A 105 6.70 -5.68 14.23
CA MET A 105 5.28 -5.82 13.91
C MET A 105 4.47 -6.33 15.11
N ARG A 106 5.03 -7.25 15.88
CA ARG A 106 4.40 -7.75 17.12
C ARG A 106 4.39 -6.69 18.23
N ALA A 107 5.43 -5.88 18.34
CA ALA A 107 5.44 -4.77 19.29
C ALA A 107 4.33 -3.74 18.97
N VAL A 108 4.14 -3.41 17.69
CA VAL A 108 3.03 -2.55 17.24
C VAL A 108 1.67 -3.18 17.55
N ALA A 109 1.49 -4.47 17.24
CA ALA A 109 0.24 -5.19 17.51
C ALA A 109 -0.07 -5.27 19.02
N ALA A 110 0.93 -5.49 19.86
CA ALA A 110 0.77 -5.51 21.32
C ALA A 110 0.36 -4.14 21.90
N ALA A 111 0.70 -3.06 21.21
CA ALA A 111 0.46 -1.68 21.64
C ALA A 111 -0.77 -1.03 20.98
N SER A 112 -1.35 -1.63 19.94
CA SER A 112 -2.47 -1.07 19.19
C SER A 112 -3.58 -2.10 18.94
N PRO A 113 -4.83 -1.82 19.30
CA PRO A 113 -5.97 -2.69 19.01
C PRO A 113 -6.40 -2.67 17.52
N ARG A 114 -5.68 -1.92 16.69
CA ARG A 114 -5.89 -1.77 15.25
C ARG A 114 -5.00 -2.71 14.43
N VAL A 115 -4.14 -3.49 15.07
CA VAL A 115 -3.13 -4.33 14.41
C VAL A 115 -3.18 -5.75 14.96
N GLU A 116 -3.11 -6.72 14.07
CA GLU A 116 -2.93 -8.13 14.39
C GLU A 116 -1.80 -8.72 13.55
N VAL A 117 -1.02 -9.63 14.14
CA VAL A 117 0.10 -10.32 13.48
C VAL A 117 -0.07 -11.82 13.67
N PHE A 118 0.09 -12.57 12.60
CA PHE A 118 -0.01 -14.02 12.62
C PHE A 118 1.06 -14.66 11.74
N THR A 119 1.44 -15.88 12.09
CA THR A 119 2.36 -16.71 11.31
C THR A 119 1.61 -17.34 10.14
N ILE A 120 2.14 -17.18 8.93
CA ILE A 120 1.62 -17.80 7.70
C ILE A 120 2.36 -19.06 7.29
N GLY A 121 3.43 -19.40 7.97
CA GLY A 121 4.23 -20.60 7.75
C GLY A 121 5.71 -20.40 8.04
N GLU A 122 6.51 -21.37 7.59
CA GLU A 122 7.97 -21.32 7.68
C GLU A 122 8.60 -21.37 6.28
N SER A 123 9.77 -20.78 6.15
CA SER A 123 10.59 -20.82 4.94
C SER A 123 11.29 -22.18 4.74
N GLU A 124 12.04 -22.29 3.66
CA GLU A 124 12.84 -23.48 3.36
C GLU A 124 13.96 -23.76 4.39
N GLU A 125 14.42 -22.76 5.12
CA GLU A 125 15.40 -22.87 6.18
C GLU A 125 14.77 -22.85 7.59
N GLY A 126 13.45 -22.89 7.67
CA GLY A 126 12.70 -22.93 8.95
C GLY A 126 12.59 -21.58 9.64
N ARG A 127 12.71 -20.46 8.90
CA ARG A 127 12.42 -19.13 9.44
C ARG A 127 10.95 -18.83 9.33
N GLU A 128 10.42 -18.21 10.35
CA GLU A 128 9.03 -17.78 10.39
C GLU A 128 8.71 -16.74 9.30
N MET A 129 7.58 -16.92 8.64
CA MET A 129 6.94 -15.96 7.76
C MET A 129 5.67 -15.43 8.43
N ILE A 130 5.50 -14.11 8.45
CA ILE A 130 4.37 -13.45 9.09
C ILE A 130 3.50 -12.70 8.08
N ALA A 131 2.24 -12.48 8.46
CA ALA A 131 1.41 -11.42 7.92
C ALA A 131 0.94 -10.51 9.05
N VAL A 132 0.78 -9.23 8.73
CA VAL A 132 0.22 -8.20 9.59
C VAL A 132 -1.03 -7.64 8.97
N VAL A 133 -2.06 -7.40 9.79
CA VAL A 133 -3.34 -6.81 9.37
C VAL A 133 -3.56 -5.53 10.15
N VAL A 134 -4.00 -4.48 9.46
CA VAL A 134 -4.35 -3.18 10.06
C VAL A 134 -5.72 -2.75 9.57
N ALA A 135 -6.60 -2.39 10.49
CA ALA A 135 -7.91 -1.81 10.20
C ALA A 135 -8.40 -1.01 11.43
N ASP A 136 -9.62 -0.48 11.39
CA ASP A 136 -10.24 0.03 12.61
C ASP A 136 -10.46 -1.08 13.65
N GLU A 137 -10.59 -0.69 14.90
CA GLU A 137 -10.66 -1.63 16.03
C GLU A 137 -11.86 -2.60 15.97
N ALA A 138 -12.99 -2.15 15.41
CA ALA A 138 -14.17 -3.00 15.30
C ALA A 138 -13.95 -4.10 14.26
N THR A 139 -13.33 -3.75 13.15
CA THR A 139 -12.96 -4.67 12.07
C THR A 139 -11.93 -5.70 12.53
N ILE A 140 -10.88 -5.29 13.26
CA ILE A 140 -9.90 -6.24 13.82
C ILE A 140 -10.59 -7.23 14.76
N ARG A 141 -11.48 -6.77 15.64
CA ARG A 141 -12.25 -7.67 16.52
C ARG A 141 -13.20 -8.61 15.78
N ALA A 142 -13.60 -8.27 14.57
CA ALA A 142 -14.52 -9.03 13.72
C ALA A 142 -13.86 -9.63 12.49
N LEU A 143 -12.53 -9.75 12.47
CA LEU A 143 -11.76 -10.13 11.28
C LEU A 143 -12.20 -11.46 10.67
N ASP A 144 -12.60 -12.45 11.50
CA ASP A 144 -13.12 -13.72 11.01
C ASP A 144 -14.45 -13.57 10.25
N VAL A 145 -15.28 -12.57 10.60
CA VAL A 145 -16.53 -12.28 9.88
C VAL A 145 -16.22 -11.68 8.50
N GLU A 146 -15.22 -10.79 8.43
CA GLU A 146 -14.75 -10.25 7.14
C GLU A 146 -14.20 -11.37 6.25
N LYS A 147 -13.36 -12.26 6.79
CA LYS A 147 -12.81 -13.42 6.07
C LYS A 147 -13.92 -14.32 5.53
N GLU A 148 -14.93 -14.67 6.35
CA GLU A 148 -16.05 -15.49 5.93
C GLU A 148 -16.87 -14.81 4.81
N SER A 149 -17.12 -13.53 4.94
CA SER A 149 -17.86 -12.75 3.95
C SER A 149 -17.11 -12.68 2.62
N LEU A 150 -15.79 -12.42 2.65
CA LEU A 150 -14.94 -12.42 1.46
C LEU A 150 -14.83 -13.81 0.82
N ALA A 151 -14.74 -14.87 1.60
CA ALA A 151 -14.74 -16.24 1.09
C ALA A 151 -16.04 -16.57 0.33
N ARG A 152 -17.18 -16.12 0.84
CA ARG A 152 -18.48 -16.27 0.16
C ARG A 152 -18.53 -15.45 -1.14
N LEU A 153 -18.01 -14.23 -1.15
CA LEU A 153 -17.93 -13.39 -2.36
C LEU A 153 -16.95 -13.95 -3.38
N ALA A 154 -15.85 -14.57 -2.95
CA ALA A 154 -14.86 -15.20 -3.82
C ALA A 154 -15.41 -16.43 -4.56
N ASP A 155 -16.41 -17.12 -3.99
CA ASP A 155 -17.14 -18.22 -4.63
C ASP A 155 -18.65 -17.93 -4.69
N PRO A 156 -19.11 -17.13 -5.65
CA PRO A 156 -20.50 -16.68 -5.70
C PRO A 156 -21.49 -17.76 -6.18
N ARG A 157 -21.06 -19.00 -6.43
CA ARG A 157 -21.93 -20.07 -6.92
C ARG A 157 -23.08 -20.42 -5.96
N THR A 158 -22.91 -20.11 -4.69
CA THR A 158 -23.88 -20.37 -3.61
C THR A 158 -24.64 -19.11 -3.17
N LEU A 159 -24.36 -17.95 -3.77
CA LEU A 159 -25.01 -16.69 -3.43
C LEU A 159 -26.09 -16.32 -4.43
N SER A 160 -27.22 -15.82 -3.95
CA SER A 160 -28.15 -15.08 -4.79
C SER A 160 -27.60 -13.67 -5.07
N PRO A 161 -28.04 -12.98 -6.13
CA PRO A 161 -27.63 -11.61 -6.40
C PRO A 161 -27.90 -10.65 -5.23
N ASP A 162 -29.03 -10.79 -4.55
CA ASP A 162 -29.40 -9.94 -3.41
C ASP A 162 -28.49 -10.19 -2.19
N GLU A 163 -28.10 -11.45 -1.93
CA GLU A 163 -27.14 -11.76 -0.87
C GLU A 163 -25.74 -11.24 -1.20
N ALA A 164 -25.31 -11.34 -2.45
CA ALA A 164 -24.02 -10.80 -2.89
C ALA A 164 -23.98 -9.28 -2.72
N GLU A 165 -25.02 -8.56 -3.15
CA GLU A 165 -25.15 -7.12 -2.98
C GLU A 165 -25.12 -6.70 -1.50
N ALA A 166 -25.83 -7.43 -0.64
CA ALA A 166 -25.81 -7.18 0.80
C ALA A 166 -24.42 -7.37 1.41
N LEU A 167 -23.69 -8.42 1.02
CA LEU A 167 -22.32 -8.64 1.48
C LEU A 167 -21.37 -7.55 0.97
N ILE A 168 -21.44 -7.17 -0.31
CA ILE A 168 -20.63 -6.09 -0.88
C ILE A 168 -20.85 -4.77 -0.12
N GLY A 169 -22.08 -4.49 0.30
CA GLY A 169 -22.41 -3.27 1.04
C GLY A 169 -21.89 -3.22 2.48
N THR A 170 -21.45 -4.35 3.05
CA THR A 170 -21.06 -4.44 4.47
C THR A 170 -19.65 -4.98 4.70
N THR A 171 -19.06 -5.66 3.74
CA THR A 171 -17.74 -6.30 3.85
C THR A 171 -16.65 -5.33 3.40
N LYS A 172 -15.58 -5.22 4.17
CA LYS A 172 -14.40 -4.43 3.79
C LYS A 172 -13.50 -5.22 2.86
N PRO A 173 -13.05 -4.62 1.74
CA PRO A 173 -12.05 -5.25 0.89
C PRO A 173 -10.71 -5.36 1.62
N ILE A 174 -9.96 -6.43 1.36
CA ILE A 174 -8.59 -6.57 1.84
C ILE A 174 -7.64 -6.13 0.74
N TYR A 175 -6.71 -5.22 1.08
CA TYR A 175 -5.56 -4.85 0.26
C TYR A 175 -4.32 -5.53 0.81
N TYR A 176 -3.79 -6.51 0.09
CA TYR A 176 -2.67 -7.33 0.53
C TYR A 176 -1.38 -6.94 -0.18
N ALA A 177 -0.42 -6.38 0.56
CA ALA A 177 0.91 -6.04 0.07
C ALA A 177 1.93 -7.14 0.41
N THR A 178 2.81 -7.48 -0.54
CA THR A 178 3.90 -8.44 -0.34
C THR A 178 5.23 -7.80 -0.66
N GLY A 179 6.19 -7.85 0.26
CA GLY A 179 7.51 -7.25 0.10
C GLY A 179 8.63 -8.27 0.04
N ALA A 180 9.72 -7.91 -0.62
CA ALA A 180 10.97 -8.66 -0.66
C ALA A 180 10.82 -10.15 -1.03
N ILE A 181 10.08 -10.45 -2.10
CA ILE A 181 10.17 -11.78 -2.71
C ILE A 181 11.55 -12.01 -3.32
N HIS A 182 12.18 -10.96 -3.83
CA HIS A 182 13.59 -10.93 -4.14
C HIS A 182 14.34 -10.25 -2.99
N SER A 183 15.20 -10.97 -2.31
CA SER A 183 15.85 -10.50 -1.08
C SER A 183 16.74 -9.27 -1.25
N GLY A 184 17.27 -9.04 -2.45
CA GLY A 184 18.06 -7.85 -2.78
C GLY A 184 17.22 -6.57 -2.99
N GLU A 185 15.90 -6.67 -3.05
CA GLU A 185 14.96 -5.57 -3.13
C GLU A 185 14.62 -5.12 -1.71
N THR A 186 15.44 -4.23 -1.17
CA THR A 186 15.59 -4.05 0.28
C THR A 186 14.62 -3.05 0.91
N GLY A 187 14.01 -2.17 0.15
CA GLY A 187 13.21 -1.05 0.65
C GLY A 187 11.81 -1.42 1.12
N SER A 188 11.18 -2.44 0.50
CA SER A 188 9.80 -2.78 0.84
C SER A 188 9.61 -3.29 2.29
N PRO A 189 10.49 -4.11 2.91
CA PRO A 189 10.37 -4.44 4.32
C PRO A 189 10.49 -3.23 5.25
N GLU A 190 11.43 -2.35 4.96
CA GLU A 190 11.64 -1.13 5.73
C GLU A 190 10.42 -0.20 5.64
N MET A 191 9.95 0.07 4.42
CA MET A 191 8.76 0.90 4.18
C MET A 191 7.51 0.33 4.86
N LEU A 192 7.30 -0.99 4.82
CA LEU A 192 6.12 -1.61 5.42
C LEU A 192 6.09 -1.51 6.94
N MET A 193 7.25 -1.44 7.62
CA MET A 193 7.29 -1.16 9.07
C MET A 193 6.73 0.22 9.39
N GLU A 194 7.17 1.26 8.68
CA GLU A 194 6.66 2.62 8.87
C GLU A 194 5.20 2.74 8.44
N LEU A 195 4.80 2.12 7.33
CA LEU A 195 3.43 2.16 6.86
C LEU A 195 2.45 1.54 7.87
N VAL A 196 2.80 0.40 8.47
CA VAL A 196 1.98 -0.24 9.51
C VAL A 196 1.87 0.67 10.73
N TYR A 197 2.97 1.29 11.16
CA TYR A 197 2.93 2.28 12.24
C TYR A 197 1.98 3.45 11.89
N ARG A 198 2.14 4.05 10.71
CA ARG A 198 1.29 5.18 10.25
C ARG A 198 -0.19 4.79 10.22
N LEU A 199 -0.51 3.64 9.65
CA LEU A 199 -1.88 3.14 9.59
C LEU A 199 -2.45 2.87 10.99
N ALA A 200 -1.65 2.40 11.94
CA ALA A 200 -2.09 2.13 13.31
C ALA A 200 -2.31 3.41 14.13
N VAL A 201 -1.48 4.44 13.92
CA VAL A 201 -1.31 5.58 14.83
C VAL A 201 -1.93 6.86 14.30
N SER A 202 -1.81 7.16 13.01
CA SER A 202 -2.20 8.46 12.47
C SER A 202 -3.70 8.72 12.58
N GLU A 203 -4.03 9.92 13.03
CA GLU A 203 -5.41 10.43 13.10
C GLU A 203 -5.71 11.42 11.96
N GLU A 204 -4.86 11.46 10.93
CA GLU A 204 -5.14 12.22 9.72
C GLU A 204 -6.37 11.67 9.00
N PRO A 205 -7.26 12.54 8.49
CA PRO A 205 -8.52 12.10 7.87
C PRO A 205 -8.32 11.09 6.74
N PHE A 206 -7.26 11.24 5.94
CA PHE A 206 -6.94 10.30 4.86
C PHE A 206 -6.59 8.90 5.39
N ILE A 207 -5.81 8.82 6.48
CA ILE A 207 -5.44 7.53 7.10
C ILE A 207 -6.64 6.91 7.81
N GLN A 208 -7.49 7.74 8.44
CA GLN A 208 -8.75 7.25 9.02
C GLN A 208 -9.65 6.66 7.94
N GLU A 209 -9.82 7.33 6.80
CA GLU A 209 -10.61 6.83 5.67
C GLU A 209 -10.09 5.46 5.18
N ILE A 210 -8.77 5.26 5.11
CA ILE A 210 -8.18 3.96 4.78
C ILE A 210 -8.58 2.90 5.81
N ARG A 211 -8.36 3.15 7.11
CA ARG A 211 -8.70 2.19 8.17
C ARG A 211 -10.19 1.85 8.23
N ASP A 212 -11.04 2.86 8.00
CA ASP A 212 -12.49 2.68 8.06
C ASP A 212 -13.04 2.00 6.81
N GLY A 213 -12.35 2.14 5.67
CA GLY A 213 -12.82 1.67 4.37
C GLY A 213 -12.29 0.32 3.93
N LEU A 214 -11.16 -0.14 4.45
CA LEU A 214 -10.54 -1.40 4.05
C LEU A 214 -9.74 -2.06 5.19
N VAL A 215 -9.36 -3.31 4.95
CA VAL A 215 -8.35 -4.02 5.75
C VAL A 215 -7.04 -3.99 4.98
N PHE A 216 -6.00 -3.37 5.53
CA PHE A 216 -4.66 -3.47 5.00
C PHE A 216 -3.99 -4.72 5.56
N MET A 217 -3.49 -5.58 4.68
CA MET A 217 -2.72 -6.77 5.03
C MET A 217 -1.35 -6.69 4.39
N ALA A 218 -0.30 -7.10 5.08
CA ALA A 218 1.04 -7.18 4.50
C ALA A 218 1.81 -8.41 4.95
N THR A 219 2.60 -9.01 4.05
CA THR A 219 3.73 -9.88 4.38
C THR A 219 5.00 -9.06 4.10
N PRO A 220 5.64 -8.50 5.14
CA PRO A 220 6.74 -7.55 4.95
C PRO A 220 7.96 -8.18 4.28
N VAL A 221 8.22 -9.45 4.56
CA VAL A 221 9.33 -10.21 3.98
C VAL A 221 8.82 -11.56 3.49
N VAL A 222 8.75 -11.74 2.18
CA VAL A 222 8.36 -13.02 1.58
C VAL A 222 9.53 -13.99 1.56
N GLU A 223 10.71 -13.56 1.10
CA GLU A 223 11.93 -14.37 1.09
C GLU A 223 12.78 -14.10 2.35
N VAL A 224 12.33 -14.63 3.48
CA VAL A 224 13.00 -14.42 4.78
C VAL A 224 14.40 -15.04 4.85
N ASP A 225 14.68 -16.11 4.11
CA ASP A 225 15.99 -16.77 4.09
C ASP A 225 17.01 -15.91 3.34
N GLY A 226 16.65 -15.43 2.17
CA GLY A 226 17.48 -14.55 1.36
C GLY A 226 17.67 -13.19 2.01
N ARG A 227 16.62 -12.60 2.59
CA ARG A 227 16.72 -11.32 3.29
C ARG A 227 17.69 -11.38 4.46
N ALA A 228 17.69 -12.45 5.26
CA ALA A 228 18.67 -12.61 6.35
C ALA A 228 20.10 -12.61 5.83
N LYS A 229 20.36 -13.29 4.70
CA LYS A 229 21.66 -13.32 4.04
C LYS A 229 22.05 -11.98 3.42
N GLU A 230 21.07 -11.25 2.85
CA GLU A 230 21.31 -9.92 2.29
C GLU A 230 21.74 -8.93 3.36
N VAL A 231 21.07 -8.93 4.51
CA VAL A 231 21.49 -8.11 5.67
C VAL A 231 22.91 -8.49 6.12
N ASP A 232 23.25 -9.78 6.18
CA ASP A 232 24.61 -10.20 6.51
C ASP A 232 25.65 -9.66 5.52
N VAL A 233 25.33 -9.69 4.22
CA VAL A 233 26.20 -9.15 3.15
C VAL A 233 26.35 -7.63 3.29
N ALA A 234 25.25 -6.91 3.46
CA ALA A 234 25.26 -5.45 3.62
C ALA A 234 26.02 -4.99 4.87
N MET A 235 25.89 -5.74 5.98
CA MET A 235 26.58 -5.43 7.25
C MET A 235 28.03 -5.92 7.31
N ALA A 236 28.47 -6.76 6.37
CA ALA A 236 29.81 -7.33 6.40
C ALA A 236 30.94 -6.29 6.39
N PRO A 237 30.90 -5.18 5.62
CA PRO A 237 31.92 -4.14 5.66
C PRO A 237 32.05 -3.47 7.04
N ARG A 238 30.96 -3.28 7.76
CA ARG A 238 30.98 -2.71 9.14
C ARG A 238 31.58 -3.69 10.13
N ARG A 239 31.30 -5.00 10.00
CA ARG A 239 31.81 -6.05 10.89
C ARG A 239 33.27 -6.41 10.61
N ASN A 240 33.72 -6.22 9.37
CA ASN A 240 35.07 -6.59 8.92
C ASN A 240 35.62 -5.55 7.93
N PRO A 241 35.91 -4.31 8.37
CA PRO A 241 36.28 -3.20 7.49
C PRO A 241 37.60 -3.44 6.72
N ASP A 242 38.50 -4.22 7.28
CA ASP A 242 39.82 -4.55 6.63
C ASP A 242 39.80 -5.89 5.90
N GLY A 243 38.65 -6.58 5.86
CA GLY A 243 38.52 -7.91 5.30
C GLY A 243 38.06 -7.95 3.86
N VAL A 244 38.05 -9.15 3.29
CA VAL A 244 37.40 -9.43 2.01
C VAL A 244 35.92 -9.65 2.30
N ASN A 245 35.07 -8.72 1.88
CA ASN A 245 33.64 -8.78 2.08
C ASN A 245 32.94 -9.35 0.83
N PRO A 246 31.79 -10.04 1.00
CA PRO A 246 30.99 -10.50 -0.12
C PRO A 246 30.49 -9.31 -0.94
N ARG A 247 30.26 -9.51 -2.25
CA ARG A 247 29.80 -8.46 -3.17
C ARG A 247 28.30 -8.49 -3.44
N GLY A 248 27.57 -9.39 -2.79
CA GLY A 248 26.15 -9.63 -2.97
C GLY A 248 25.84 -11.12 -2.98
N LEU A 249 24.58 -11.46 -3.00
CA LEU A 249 24.11 -12.81 -3.15
C LEU A 249 24.15 -13.21 -4.62
N LEU A 250 24.52 -14.48 -4.89
CA LEU A 250 24.37 -15.07 -6.23
C LEU A 250 22.89 -15.38 -6.51
N TYR A 251 22.13 -15.56 -5.45
CA TYR A 251 20.73 -15.94 -5.52
C TYR A 251 19.95 -15.54 -4.27
N TRP A 252 18.62 -15.43 -4.42
CA TRP A 252 17.76 -14.84 -3.39
C TRP A 252 17.49 -15.75 -2.20
N GLY A 253 17.49 -17.06 -2.38
CA GLY A 253 17.13 -17.99 -1.33
C GLY A 253 17.99 -19.28 -1.34
N LYS A 254 17.40 -20.39 -0.94
CA LYS A 254 18.06 -21.68 -0.83
C LYS A 254 18.38 -22.33 -2.18
N TYR A 255 17.49 -22.14 -3.15
CA TYR A 255 17.62 -22.78 -4.47
C TYR A 255 18.28 -21.85 -5.45
N VAL A 256 19.57 -22.11 -5.72
CA VAL A 256 20.34 -21.39 -6.74
C VAL A 256 19.71 -21.58 -8.12
N SER A 257 19.61 -20.51 -8.89
CA SER A 257 19.06 -20.47 -10.24
C SER A 257 17.55 -20.71 -10.36
N HIS A 258 16.80 -20.66 -9.25
CA HIS A 258 15.35 -20.61 -9.27
C HIS A 258 14.86 -19.21 -8.85
N ASP A 259 14.27 -18.48 -9.78
CA ASP A 259 13.60 -17.23 -9.49
C ASP A 259 12.31 -17.54 -8.72
N ASN A 260 12.25 -17.16 -7.45
CA ASN A 260 11.11 -17.41 -6.58
C ASN A 260 9.83 -16.68 -7.03
N ASN A 261 9.96 -15.58 -7.79
CA ASN A 261 8.82 -14.94 -8.44
C ASN A 261 8.45 -15.58 -9.81
N ARG A 262 8.83 -16.85 -10.03
CA ARG A 262 8.39 -17.69 -11.15
C ARG A 262 7.79 -19.01 -10.68
N ASP A 263 7.55 -19.16 -9.37
CA ASP A 263 7.13 -20.41 -8.76
C ASP A 263 5.61 -20.57 -8.57
N ASN A 264 4.81 -19.55 -8.94
CA ASN A 264 3.35 -19.59 -8.72
C ASN A 264 2.61 -20.75 -9.41
N ILE A 265 3.16 -21.31 -10.49
CA ILE A 265 2.59 -22.50 -11.13
C ILE A 265 3.04 -23.78 -10.42
N GLY A 266 4.34 -23.86 -10.09
CA GLY A 266 4.96 -25.06 -9.53
C GLY A 266 4.69 -25.24 -8.05
N LEU A 267 4.57 -24.13 -7.31
CA LEU A 267 4.42 -24.10 -5.83
C LEU A 267 5.46 -25.00 -5.13
N SER A 268 6.66 -25.03 -5.68
CA SER A 268 7.76 -25.88 -5.21
C SER A 268 8.39 -25.30 -3.94
N LEU A 269 8.36 -23.98 -3.78
CA LEU A 269 8.91 -23.28 -2.63
C LEU A 269 7.89 -23.17 -1.49
N ALA A 270 8.39 -23.22 -0.25
CA ALA A 270 7.58 -23.01 0.94
C ALA A 270 6.93 -21.62 0.93
N LEU A 271 7.69 -20.57 0.58
CA LEU A 271 7.18 -19.21 0.50
C LEU A 271 5.96 -19.09 -0.44
N SER A 272 6.00 -19.73 -1.60
CA SER A 272 4.89 -19.70 -2.58
C SER A 272 3.63 -20.37 -2.00
N ARG A 273 3.81 -21.50 -1.31
CA ARG A 273 2.70 -22.21 -0.65
C ARG A 273 2.11 -21.42 0.53
N ASN A 274 2.98 -20.76 1.31
CA ASN A 274 2.56 -19.95 2.46
C ASN A 274 1.77 -18.72 2.02
N ILE A 275 2.24 -18.00 0.99
CA ILE A 275 1.52 -16.85 0.42
C ILE A 275 0.19 -17.28 -0.20
N LEU A 276 0.17 -18.40 -0.95
CA LEU A 276 -1.09 -18.95 -1.47
C LEU A 276 -2.04 -19.34 -0.33
N GLY A 277 -1.54 -19.95 0.74
CA GLY A 277 -2.33 -20.29 1.92
C GLY A 277 -2.97 -19.07 2.56
N ALA A 278 -2.18 -18.01 2.80
CA ALA A 278 -2.68 -16.74 3.33
C ALA A 278 -3.72 -16.10 2.38
N PHE A 279 -3.45 -16.10 1.07
CA PHE A 279 -4.42 -15.60 0.09
C PHE A 279 -5.74 -16.37 0.13
N LEU A 280 -5.70 -17.69 0.20
CA LEU A 280 -6.91 -18.53 0.23
C LEU A 280 -7.67 -18.46 1.57
N GLU A 281 -7.01 -18.06 2.64
CA GLU A 281 -7.63 -17.83 3.93
C GLU A 281 -8.33 -16.46 4.03
N TYR A 282 -7.69 -15.42 3.48
CA TYR A 282 -8.16 -14.04 3.62
C TYR A 282 -8.93 -13.51 2.41
N HIS A 283 -8.83 -14.15 1.25
CA HIS A 283 -9.48 -13.75 -0.01
C HIS A 283 -9.32 -12.26 -0.33
N PRO A 284 -8.09 -11.71 -0.37
CA PRO A 284 -7.89 -10.29 -0.61
C PRO A 284 -8.43 -9.87 -1.98
N THR A 285 -9.05 -8.70 -2.01
CA THR A 285 -9.59 -8.10 -3.24
C THR A 285 -8.46 -7.60 -4.15
N VAL A 286 -7.38 -7.08 -3.54
CA VAL A 286 -6.17 -6.64 -4.25
C VAL A 286 -4.96 -7.31 -3.63
N MET A 287 -4.08 -7.85 -4.47
CA MET A 287 -2.74 -8.31 -4.09
C MET A 287 -1.70 -7.45 -4.82
N HIS A 288 -0.83 -6.80 -4.07
CA HIS A 288 0.17 -5.87 -4.57
C HIS A 288 1.58 -6.34 -4.22
N ASP A 289 2.32 -6.79 -5.22
CA ASP A 289 3.70 -7.24 -5.08
C ASP A 289 4.66 -6.07 -5.26
N LEU A 290 5.58 -5.88 -4.32
CA LEU A 290 6.42 -4.69 -4.22
C LEU A 290 7.84 -5.04 -4.63
N HIS A 291 8.33 -4.43 -5.74
CA HIS A 291 9.61 -4.73 -6.37
C HIS A 291 10.51 -3.51 -6.57
N GLU A 292 11.80 -3.77 -6.82
CA GLU A 292 12.84 -2.76 -7.04
C GLU A 292 13.77 -3.17 -8.19
N SER A 293 13.40 -2.84 -9.43
CA SER A 293 14.25 -3.12 -10.60
C SER A 293 14.18 -2.05 -11.68
N ALA A 294 13.32 -1.05 -11.52
CA ALA A 294 13.11 -0.01 -12.51
C ALA A 294 13.58 1.35 -12.02
N SER A 295 13.93 2.24 -12.94
CA SER A 295 14.24 3.63 -12.61
C SER A 295 12.98 4.37 -12.21
N TYR A 296 13.03 5.13 -11.14
CA TYR A 296 11.89 5.87 -10.56
C TYR A 296 10.78 4.93 -10.08
N LEU A 297 9.53 5.11 -10.55
CA LEU A 297 8.40 4.27 -10.18
C LEU A 297 7.65 3.78 -11.42
N TYR A 298 7.80 2.51 -11.72
CA TYR A 298 6.97 1.80 -12.68
C TYR A 298 5.77 1.18 -11.95
N THR A 299 4.56 1.62 -12.24
CA THR A 299 3.34 0.99 -11.74
C THR A 299 2.68 0.21 -12.87
N SER A 300 2.62 -1.11 -12.74
CA SER A 300 2.26 -1.96 -13.86
C SER A 300 0.77 -1.88 -14.20
N THR A 301 0.48 -1.78 -15.50
CA THR A 301 -0.87 -2.02 -16.06
C THR A 301 -0.95 -3.38 -16.73
N GLY A 302 0.19 -4.08 -16.87
CA GLY A 302 0.37 -5.08 -17.92
C GLY A 302 0.15 -4.49 -19.30
N ARG A 303 0.54 -5.18 -20.32
CA ARG A 303 0.24 -4.89 -21.72
C ARG A 303 -0.10 -6.18 -22.45
N GLY A 304 -0.76 -6.07 -23.60
CA GLY A 304 -1.00 -7.27 -24.42
C GLY A 304 0.28 -7.90 -24.94
N PRO A 305 0.26 -9.23 -25.17
CA PRO A 305 -0.94 -10.05 -25.05
C PRO A 305 -1.29 -10.34 -23.59
N TYR A 306 -2.58 -10.35 -23.25
CA TYR A 306 -3.07 -10.82 -21.96
C TYR A 306 -3.39 -12.31 -22.02
N ASN A 307 -3.19 -13.00 -20.91
CA ASN A 307 -3.60 -14.39 -20.76
C ASN A 307 -5.14 -14.48 -20.80
N ALA A 308 -5.65 -15.37 -21.65
CA ALA A 308 -7.08 -15.51 -21.90
C ALA A 308 -7.91 -15.98 -20.68
N TRP A 309 -7.25 -16.44 -19.62
CA TRP A 309 -7.90 -16.87 -18.37
C TRP A 309 -8.10 -15.72 -17.37
N VAL A 310 -7.49 -14.54 -17.60
CA VAL A 310 -7.73 -13.37 -16.75
C VAL A 310 -9.00 -12.67 -17.21
N ASP A 311 -9.91 -12.44 -16.28
CA ASP A 311 -11.16 -11.75 -16.57
C ASP A 311 -10.88 -10.31 -17.04
N PRO A 312 -11.56 -9.83 -18.11
CA PRO A 312 -11.41 -8.46 -18.59
C PRO A 312 -11.69 -7.37 -17.54
N VAL A 313 -12.54 -7.65 -16.55
CA VAL A 313 -12.78 -6.73 -15.43
C VAL A 313 -11.50 -6.56 -14.60
N VAL A 314 -10.82 -7.67 -14.27
CA VAL A 314 -9.54 -7.63 -13.54
C VAL A 314 -8.49 -6.81 -14.28
N ILE A 315 -8.37 -6.99 -15.61
CA ILE A 315 -7.44 -6.22 -16.45
C ILE A 315 -7.76 -4.71 -16.37
N ASN A 316 -9.02 -4.35 -16.46
CA ASN A 316 -9.45 -2.95 -16.39
C ASN A 316 -9.21 -2.33 -15.01
N GLU A 317 -9.55 -3.03 -13.94
CA GLU A 317 -9.34 -2.55 -12.57
C GLU A 317 -7.85 -2.41 -12.24
N TRP A 318 -7.03 -3.35 -12.65
CA TRP A 318 -5.57 -3.24 -12.55
C TRP A 318 -5.04 -1.96 -13.23
N ALA A 319 -5.46 -1.72 -14.48
CA ALA A 319 -5.07 -0.52 -15.20
C ALA A 319 -5.56 0.77 -14.51
N ARG A 320 -6.79 0.79 -13.97
CA ARG A 320 -7.35 1.95 -13.25
C ARG A 320 -6.54 2.30 -12.00
N LEU A 321 -6.15 1.30 -11.21
CA LEU A 321 -5.30 1.52 -10.03
C LEU A 321 -3.96 2.14 -10.41
N ALA A 322 -3.28 1.60 -11.43
CA ALA A 322 -2.00 2.13 -11.90
C ALA A 322 -2.11 3.57 -12.44
N TYR A 323 -3.14 3.87 -13.26
CA TYR A 323 -3.36 5.23 -13.75
C TYR A 323 -3.73 6.20 -12.63
N LYS A 324 -4.43 5.74 -11.60
CA LYS A 324 -4.73 6.56 -10.41
C LYS A 324 -3.46 6.94 -9.65
N GLU A 325 -2.53 6.00 -9.47
CA GLU A 325 -1.23 6.28 -8.87
C GLU A 325 -0.42 7.30 -9.67
N VAL A 326 -0.34 7.14 -11.00
CA VAL A 326 0.30 8.15 -11.86
C VAL A 326 -0.31 9.53 -11.66
N GLN A 327 -1.64 9.60 -11.62
CA GLN A 327 -2.36 10.87 -11.43
C GLN A 327 -2.06 11.50 -10.07
N ASP A 328 -2.17 10.72 -8.99
CA ASP A 328 -2.04 11.23 -7.63
C ASP A 328 -0.61 11.65 -7.30
N MET A 329 0.36 10.81 -7.64
CA MET A 329 1.76 11.11 -7.41
C MET A 329 2.24 12.30 -8.26
N THR A 330 1.76 12.40 -9.51
CA THR A 330 2.03 13.58 -10.34
C THR A 330 1.42 14.86 -9.72
N ALA A 331 0.21 14.77 -9.18
CA ALA A 331 -0.42 15.90 -8.49
C ALA A 331 0.33 16.32 -7.22
N LEU A 332 1.01 15.39 -6.56
CA LEU A 332 1.90 15.65 -5.42
C LEU A 332 3.28 16.19 -5.85
N GLY A 333 3.56 16.27 -7.14
CA GLY A 333 4.85 16.77 -7.65
C GLY A 333 5.96 15.72 -7.71
N VAL A 334 5.65 14.44 -7.49
CA VAL A 334 6.63 13.35 -7.60
C VAL A 334 6.85 13.03 -9.07
N PRO A 335 8.08 13.17 -9.60
CA PRO A 335 8.38 12.91 -11.01
C PRO A 335 8.63 11.43 -11.30
N GLY A 336 8.65 11.08 -12.59
CA GLY A 336 9.19 9.79 -13.06
C GLY A 336 8.26 8.60 -12.88
N ILE A 337 6.95 8.79 -12.70
CA ILE A 337 5.99 7.71 -12.57
C ILE A 337 5.44 7.32 -13.94
N TYR A 338 5.44 6.04 -14.27
CA TYR A 338 5.03 5.57 -15.57
C TYR A 338 4.44 4.16 -15.53
N THR A 339 3.64 3.81 -16.57
CA THR A 339 2.92 2.54 -16.65
C THR A 339 3.34 1.66 -17.85
N HIS A 340 4.06 2.22 -18.80
CA HIS A 340 4.43 1.53 -20.04
C HIS A 340 5.85 0.99 -19.95
N ASN A 341 5.98 -0.30 -19.73
CA ASN A 341 7.27 -0.99 -19.69
C ASN A 341 7.14 -2.44 -20.16
N TYR A 342 8.17 -3.21 -19.92
CA TYR A 342 8.46 -4.56 -20.42
C TYR A 342 7.44 -5.64 -20.00
N TYR A 343 6.72 -5.48 -18.88
CA TYR A 343 5.83 -6.51 -18.38
C TYR A 343 4.54 -6.60 -19.22
N ASP A 344 4.20 -7.81 -19.66
CA ASP A 344 2.90 -8.11 -20.27
C ASP A 344 2.00 -8.94 -19.33
N GLY A 345 0.73 -9.01 -19.64
CA GLY A 345 -0.27 -9.73 -18.87
C GLY A 345 -0.39 -11.23 -19.24
N TRP A 346 0.68 -11.88 -19.71
CA TRP A 346 0.60 -13.24 -20.25
C TRP A 346 1.02 -14.34 -19.27
N ALA A 347 2.16 -14.18 -18.61
CA ALA A 347 2.81 -15.26 -17.87
C ALA A 347 2.25 -15.41 -16.43
N PRO A 348 1.60 -16.56 -16.10
CA PRO A 348 0.94 -16.74 -14.81
C PRO A 348 1.87 -17.25 -13.69
N ASN A 349 3.17 -17.24 -13.89
CA ASN A 349 4.16 -17.77 -12.95
C ASN A 349 4.64 -16.75 -11.90
N TYR A 350 4.28 -15.47 -12.03
CA TYR A 350 4.55 -14.44 -11.02
C TYR A 350 3.63 -14.60 -9.81
N MET A 351 4.11 -14.23 -8.62
CA MET A 351 3.37 -14.43 -7.36
C MET A 351 2.02 -13.70 -7.36
N PHE A 352 1.96 -12.44 -7.79
CA PHE A 352 0.70 -11.68 -7.79
C PHE A 352 -0.39 -12.28 -8.70
N TRP A 353 -0.06 -13.20 -9.62
CA TRP A 353 -1.04 -13.95 -10.40
C TRP A 353 -1.91 -14.89 -9.57
N ILE A 354 -1.53 -15.14 -8.33
CA ILE A 354 -2.42 -15.80 -7.36
C ILE A 354 -3.79 -15.09 -7.36
N ALA A 355 -3.79 -13.76 -7.33
CA ALA A 355 -5.00 -12.94 -7.38
C ALA A 355 -5.68 -12.96 -8.76
N ASN A 356 -4.94 -12.71 -9.83
CA ASN A 356 -5.49 -12.61 -11.19
C ASN A 356 -6.20 -13.88 -11.67
N MET A 357 -5.84 -15.03 -11.12
CA MET A 357 -6.46 -16.31 -11.43
C MET A 357 -7.61 -16.67 -10.48
N ARG A 358 -7.99 -15.78 -9.54
CA ARG A 358 -9.01 -16.03 -8.49
C ARG A 358 -9.95 -14.85 -8.29
N ASN A 359 -10.31 -14.14 -9.38
CA ASN A 359 -11.25 -13.02 -9.38
C ASN A 359 -10.84 -11.85 -8.45
N ALA A 360 -9.53 -11.69 -8.23
CA ALA A 360 -8.96 -10.59 -7.48
C ALA A 360 -7.96 -9.82 -8.36
N ILE A 361 -7.60 -8.62 -7.96
CA ILE A 361 -6.72 -7.74 -8.72
C ILE A 361 -5.28 -7.99 -8.26
N GLY A 362 -4.51 -8.73 -9.04
CA GLY A 362 -3.07 -8.85 -8.85
C GLY A 362 -2.35 -7.74 -9.60
N ARG A 363 -1.44 -7.05 -8.92
CA ARG A 363 -0.65 -5.96 -9.47
C ARG A 363 0.74 -5.91 -8.84
N PHE A 364 1.63 -5.13 -9.42
CA PHE A 364 2.94 -4.85 -8.85
C PHE A 364 3.43 -3.46 -9.26
N TYR A 365 4.37 -2.95 -8.51
CA TYR A 365 5.22 -1.84 -8.91
C TYR A 365 6.70 -2.24 -8.90
N GLU A 366 7.51 -1.41 -9.57
CA GLU A 366 8.96 -1.48 -9.50
C GLU A 366 9.49 -0.09 -9.15
N THR A 367 10.30 0.01 -8.13
CA THR A 367 11.02 1.24 -7.78
C THR A 367 12.49 1.11 -8.12
N GLN A 368 13.25 2.18 -7.95
CA GLN A 368 14.69 2.15 -8.02
C GLN A 368 15.23 1.55 -6.71
N GLY A 369 15.97 0.46 -6.83
CA GLY A 369 16.71 -0.19 -5.74
C GLY A 369 18.13 0.33 -5.59
#